data_e23435434829dc2b9e26ddbb87396fad
#
_entry.id   e23435434829dc2b9e26ddbb87396fad
#
_cell.length_a   1.000
_cell.length_b   1.000
_cell.length_c   1.000
_cell.angle_alpha   90.00
_cell.angle_beta   90.00
_cell.angle_gamma   90.00
#
_symmetry.space_group_name_H-M   'P 1'
#
loop_
_entity.id
_entity.type
_entity.pdbx_description
1 polymer ?
#
loop_
_entity_poly.entity_id
_entity_poly.type
_entity_poly.pdbx_seq_one_letter_code
_entity_poly.pdbx_strand_id
1 'polypeptide(L)'
;MNKVEISGVNTSKLPLLTAEEKVELLKKVQQGDKIARETFINGNLRLVLSIIKRFYARGENLDDLFQVGCVGLIKAMDNFDMEQNVQFSTYAVPMIIGEIKRYLRDNNSIRVSRSVREIAYKALAIQDRIRKEENR
;
A
#
# COMPACT_ATOMS: atom_id res chain seq x y z
N MET A 1 11.47 -12.62 8.65
CA MET A 1 11.42 -11.48 7.73
C MET A 1 12.61 -10.57 8.01
N ASN A 2 13.36 -10.23 6.99
CA ASN A 2 14.53 -9.37 7.15
C ASN A 2 14.11 -7.98 7.61
N LYS A 3 14.96 -7.36 8.44
CA LYS A 3 14.76 -5.98 8.86
C LYS A 3 14.89 -5.08 7.64
N VAL A 4 13.81 -4.38 7.31
CA VAL A 4 13.81 -3.37 6.27
C VAL A 4 13.20 -2.11 6.83
N GLU A 5 13.86 -0.98 6.62
CA GLU A 5 13.26 0.30 6.95
C GLU A 5 12.55 0.83 5.72
N ILE A 6 11.27 1.14 5.89
CA ILE A 6 10.45 1.72 4.84
C ILE A 6 9.84 2.99 5.41
N SER A 7 10.12 4.14 4.79
CA SER A 7 9.63 5.44 5.24
C SER A 7 9.98 5.74 6.70
N GLY A 8 11.16 5.28 7.15
CA GLY A 8 11.60 5.45 8.53
C GLY A 8 10.98 4.46 9.51
N VAL A 9 10.20 3.49 9.03
CA VAL A 9 9.54 2.49 9.87
C VAL A 9 10.33 1.19 9.83
N ASN A 10 10.65 0.63 10.99
CA ASN A 10 11.30 -0.67 11.10
C ASN A 10 10.23 -1.75 10.96
N THR A 11 10.22 -2.44 9.83
CA THR A 11 9.18 -3.42 9.49
C THR A 11 9.20 -4.65 10.40
N SER A 12 10.32 -4.95 11.05
CA SER A 12 10.40 -6.08 11.98
C SER A 12 9.69 -5.83 13.31
N LYS A 13 9.42 -4.57 13.64
CA LYS A 13 8.83 -4.15 14.91
C LYS A 13 7.43 -3.55 14.75
N LEU A 14 6.77 -3.81 13.65
CA LEU A 14 5.42 -3.30 13.44
C LEU A 14 4.47 -3.93 14.46
N PRO A 15 3.63 -3.13 15.12
CA PRO A 15 2.66 -3.65 16.06
C PRO A 15 1.62 -4.54 15.38
N LEU A 16 1.08 -5.48 16.12
CA LEU A 16 0.04 -6.38 15.66
C LEU A 16 -1.17 -6.22 16.54
N LEU A 17 -2.30 -5.91 15.95
CA LEU A 17 -3.56 -5.76 16.66
C LEU A 17 -4.42 -6.99 16.46
N THR A 18 -5.08 -7.44 17.53
CA THR A 18 -6.11 -8.46 17.42
C THR A 18 -7.37 -7.88 16.75
N ALA A 19 -8.24 -8.74 16.25
CA ALA A 19 -9.50 -8.29 15.64
C ALA A 19 -10.34 -7.46 16.63
N GLU A 20 -10.34 -7.87 17.90
CA GLU A 20 -11.10 -7.18 18.95
C GLU A 20 -10.52 -5.79 19.22
N GLU A 21 -9.19 -5.68 19.29
CA GLU A 21 -8.51 -4.40 19.48
C GLU A 21 -8.81 -3.45 18.31
N LYS A 22 -8.83 -3.96 17.08
CA LYS A 22 -9.15 -3.16 15.90
C LYS A 22 -10.56 -2.58 15.97
N VAL A 23 -11.53 -3.37 16.42
CA VAL A 23 -12.92 -2.91 16.57
C VAL A 23 -13.01 -1.80 17.62
N GLU A 24 -12.36 -1.98 18.76
CA GLU A 24 -12.36 -0.97 19.82
C GLU A 24 -11.70 0.33 19.36
N LEU A 25 -10.58 0.22 18.67
CA LEU A 25 -9.89 1.41 18.14
C LEU A 25 -10.71 2.13 17.09
N LEU A 26 -11.38 1.38 16.19
CA LEU A 26 -12.24 1.98 15.16
C LEU A 26 -13.39 2.77 15.77
N LYS A 27 -13.99 2.26 16.84
CA LYS A 27 -15.05 3.00 17.56
C LYS A 27 -14.54 4.34 18.05
N LYS A 28 -13.34 4.35 18.64
CA LYS A 28 -12.72 5.58 19.13
C LYS A 28 -12.35 6.52 17.99
N VAL A 29 -11.85 5.98 16.88
CA VAL A 29 -11.51 6.77 15.69
C VAL A 29 -12.76 7.49 15.17
N GLN A 30 -13.88 6.80 15.11
CA GLN A 30 -15.15 7.39 14.66
C GLN A 30 -15.67 8.45 15.61
N GLN A 31 -15.24 8.42 16.87
CA GLN A 31 -15.55 9.45 17.86
C GLN A 31 -14.59 10.63 17.81
N GLY A 32 -13.59 10.59 16.94
CA GLY A 32 -12.64 11.69 16.79
C GLY A 32 -11.38 11.57 17.64
N ASP A 33 -11.10 10.41 18.21
CA ASP A 33 -9.91 10.18 19.04
C ASP A 33 -8.67 10.09 18.15
N LYS A 34 -7.79 11.09 18.24
CA LYS A 34 -6.59 11.16 17.41
C LYS A 34 -5.54 10.12 17.79
N ILE A 35 -5.43 9.79 19.06
CA ILE A 35 -4.47 8.77 19.53
C ILE A 35 -4.90 7.40 19.03
N ALA A 36 -6.19 7.10 19.12
CA ALA A 36 -6.72 5.85 18.60
C ALA A 36 -6.52 5.74 17.09
N ARG A 37 -6.63 6.85 16.36
CA ARG A 37 -6.40 6.91 14.92
C ARG A 37 -4.96 6.52 14.59
N GLU A 38 -3.97 7.09 15.25
CA GLU A 38 -2.57 6.75 15.05
C GLU A 38 -2.28 5.29 15.41
N THR A 39 -2.81 4.83 16.54
CA THR A 39 -2.63 3.45 16.98
C THR A 39 -3.23 2.46 16.00
N PHE A 40 -4.40 2.77 15.46
CA PHE A 40 -5.05 1.93 14.46
C PHE A 40 -4.26 1.87 13.17
N ILE A 41 -3.79 3.01 12.68
CA ILE A 41 -2.97 3.07 11.47
C ILE A 41 -1.69 2.24 11.67
N ASN A 42 -0.97 2.48 12.77
CA ASN A 42 0.27 1.75 13.06
C ASN A 42 0.03 0.24 13.18
N GLY A 43 -1.09 -0.15 13.76
CA GLY A 43 -1.43 -1.56 13.93
C GLY A 43 -1.83 -2.28 12.64
N ASN A 44 -2.06 -1.55 11.55
CA ASN A 44 -2.41 -2.12 10.25
C ASN A 44 -1.31 -1.94 9.20
N LEU A 45 -0.13 -1.44 9.58
CA LEU A 45 0.97 -1.25 8.63
C LEU A 45 1.47 -2.57 8.06
N ARG A 46 1.38 -3.67 8.81
CA ARG A 46 1.73 -4.99 8.28
C ARG A 46 0.84 -5.40 7.11
N LEU A 47 -0.43 -5.03 7.17
CA LEU A 47 -1.36 -5.28 6.07
C LEU A 47 -0.91 -4.53 4.82
N VAL A 48 -0.55 -3.25 4.95
CA VAL A 48 -0.05 -2.45 3.84
C VAL A 48 1.22 -3.08 3.28
N LEU A 49 2.16 -3.44 4.15
CA LEU A 49 3.42 -4.04 3.73
C LEU A 49 3.20 -5.33 2.95
N SER A 50 2.30 -6.19 3.41
CA SER A 50 2.02 -7.46 2.72
C SER A 50 1.45 -7.24 1.32
N ILE A 51 0.67 -6.18 1.14
CA ILE A 51 0.08 -5.84 -0.16
C ILE A 51 1.15 -5.28 -1.09
N ILE A 52 1.96 -4.31 -0.63
CA ILE A 52 2.95 -3.66 -1.50
C ILE A 52 4.01 -4.63 -1.98
N LYS A 53 4.31 -5.68 -1.23
CA LYS A 53 5.26 -6.72 -1.66
C LYS A 53 4.86 -7.37 -2.97
N ARG A 54 3.57 -7.43 -3.28
CA ARG A 54 3.07 -7.98 -4.54
C ARG A 54 3.41 -7.10 -5.73
N PHE A 55 3.66 -5.81 -5.51
CA PHE A 55 3.92 -4.84 -6.56
C PHE A 55 5.38 -4.42 -6.64
N TYR A 56 6.20 -4.84 -5.69
CA TYR A 56 7.59 -4.37 -5.57
C TYR A 56 8.50 -4.87 -6.68
N ALA A 57 8.18 -5.98 -7.31
CA ALA A 57 9.05 -6.64 -8.28
C ALA A 57 9.27 -5.86 -9.58
N ARG A 58 8.67 -4.69 -9.74
CA ARG A 58 8.71 -3.91 -10.99
C ARG A 58 9.66 -2.72 -10.94
N GLY A 59 10.50 -2.63 -9.92
CA GLY A 59 11.49 -1.55 -9.81
C GLY A 59 10.94 -0.23 -9.31
N GLU A 60 9.73 -0.20 -8.80
CA GLU A 60 9.18 0.99 -8.16
C GLU A 60 9.85 1.23 -6.82
N ASN A 61 9.80 2.47 -6.36
CA ASN A 61 10.31 2.84 -5.04
C ASN A 61 9.41 2.27 -3.96
N LEU A 62 9.96 1.40 -3.12
CA LEU A 62 9.21 0.72 -2.07
C LEU A 62 8.63 1.72 -1.05
N ASP A 63 9.38 2.78 -0.71
CA ASP A 63 8.90 3.83 0.18
C ASP A 63 7.66 4.52 -0.38
N ASP A 64 7.69 4.86 -1.66
CA ASP A 64 6.56 5.51 -2.31
C ASP A 64 5.33 4.60 -2.33
N LEU A 65 5.52 3.32 -2.63
CA LEU A 65 4.43 2.35 -2.60
C LEU A 65 3.85 2.20 -1.21
N PHE A 66 4.69 2.19 -0.19
CA PHE A 66 4.25 2.10 1.19
C PHE A 66 3.41 3.31 1.58
N GLN A 67 3.87 4.52 1.23
CA GLN A 67 3.14 5.76 1.52
C GLN A 67 1.78 5.77 0.83
N VAL A 68 1.74 5.36 -0.42
CA VAL A 68 0.49 5.28 -1.20
C VAL A 68 -0.45 4.24 -0.58
N GLY A 69 0.10 3.10 -0.18
CA GLY A 69 -0.68 2.07 0.51
C GLY A 69 -1.28 2.58 1.81
N CYS A 70 -0.52 3.39 2.55
CA CYS A 70 -1.03 4.01 3.78
C CYS A 70 -2.16 5.00 3.50
N VAL A 71 -2.12 5.72 2.38
CA VAL A 71 -3.23 6.57 1.98
C VAL A 71 -4.49 5.74 1.77
N GLY A 72 -4.37 4.59 1.10
CA GLY A 72 -5.48 3.67 0.93
C GLY A 72 -6.02 3.15 2.26
N LEU A 73 -5.13 2.83 3.19
CA LEU A 73 -5.50 2.40 4.54
C LEU A 73 -6.30 3.49 5.27
N ILE A 74 -5.84 4.74 5.21
CA ILE A 74 -6.50 5.86 5.87
C ILE A 74 -7.89 6.09 5.27
N LYS A 75 -8.01 6.06 3.94
CA LYS A 75 -9.31 6.17 3.28
C LYS A 75 -10.26 5.06 3.71
N ALA A 76 -9.76 3.83 3.81
CA ALA A 76 -10.56 2.71 4.28
C ALA A 76 -11.03 2.93 5.72
N MET A 77 -10.14 3.38 6.59
CA MET A 77 -10.46 3.66 7.98
C MET A 77 -11.55 4.73 8.10
N ASP A 78 -11.44 5.80 7.33
CA ASP A 78 -12.36 6.92 7.38
C ASP A 78 -13.74 6.59 6.80
N ASN A 79 -13.81 5.62 5.90
CA ASN A 79 -15.05 5.26 5.21
C ASN A 79 -15.64 3.92 5.65
N PHE A 80 -15.04 3.25 6.60
CA PHE A 80 -15.50 1.93 7.03
C PHE A 80 -16.80 2.04 7.82
N ASP A 81 -17.79 1.25 7.40
CA ASP A 81 -19.06 1.13 8.09
C ASP A 81 -19.00 -0.06 9.04
N MET A 82 -19.00 0.22 10.33
CA MET A 82 -18.91 -0.81 11.37
C MET A 82 -20.19 -1.64 11.51
N GLU A 83 -21.30 -1.16 10.95
CA GLU A 83 -22.56 -1.89 10.95
C GLU A 83 -22.56 -3.04 9.95
N GLN A 84 -21.67 -2.98 8.95
CA GLN A 84 -21.50 -4.09 8.02
C GLN A 84 -20.76 -5.24 8.72
N ASN A 85 -21.24 -6.44 8.50
CA ASN A 85 -20.70 -7.62 9.14
C ASN A 85 -19.46 -8.13 8.39
N VAL A 86 -18.49 -7.27 8.16
CA VAL A 86 -17.27 -7.54 7.40
C VAL A 86 -16.07 -7.06 8.22
N GLN A 87 -15.00 -7.84 8.20
CA GLN A 87 -13.77 -7.42 8.87
C GLN A 87 -13.15 -6.23 8.14
N PHE A 88 -12.50 -5.35 8.92
CA PHE A 88 -11.86 -4.17 8.35
C PHE A 88 -10.84 -4.54 7.26
N SER A 89 -10.03 -5.57 7.48
CA SER A 89 -9.02 -5.99 6.49
C SER A 89 -9.63 -6.35 5.14
N THR A 90 -10.78 -7.01 5.16
CA THR A 90 -11.50 -7.37 3.94
C THR A 90 -11.92 -6.13 3.16
N TYR A 91 -12.33 -5.10 3.84
CA TYR A 91 -12.70 -3.82 3.24
C TYR A 91 -11.48 -3.02 2.78
N ALA A 92 -10.42 -3.01 3.59
CA ALA A 92 -9.25 -2.18 3.36
C ALA A 92 -8.40 -2.65 2.18
N VAL A 93 -8.26 -3.97 1.97
CA VAL A 93 -7.39 -4.52 0.93
C VAL A 93 -7.72 -3.98 -0.46
N PRO A 94 -8.97 -4.00 -0.94
CA PRO A 94 -9.27 -3.42 -2.25
C PRO A 94 -8.98 -1.93 -2.35
N MET A 95 -9.17 -1.18 -1.28
CA MET A 95 -8.90 0.25 -1.26
C MET A 95 -7.41 0.54 -1.33
N ILE A 96 -6.60 -0.23 -0.61
CA ILE A 96 -5.14 -0.10 -0.67
C ILE A 96 -4.63 -0.45 -2.07
N ILE A 97 -5.09 -1.56 -2.62
CA ILE A 97 -4.73 -1.99 -3.97
C ILE A 97 -5.15 -0.94 -5.00
N GLY A 98 -6.33 -0.37 -4.84
CA GLY A 98 -6.83 0.67 -5.74
C GLY A 98 -5.93 1.90 -5.76
N GLU A 99 -5.46 2.35 -4.60
CA GLU A 99 -4.54 3.47 -4.51
C GLU A 99 -3.19 3.15 -5.15
N ILE A 100 -2.67 1.95 -4.92
CA ILE A 100 -1.40 1.52 -5.52
C ILE A 100 -1.51 1.47 -7.04
N LYS A 101 -2.58 0.88 -7.57
CA LYS A 101 -2.78 0.80 -9.02
C LYS A 101 -2.92 2.19 -9.65
N ARG A 102 -3.63 3.10 -8.98
CA ARG A 102 -3.77 4.47 -9.44
C ARG A 102 -2.40 5.16 -9.48
N TYR A 103 -1.61 4.99 -8.43
CA TYR A 103 -0.26 5.55 -8.36
C TYR A 103 0.61 5.02 -9.49
N LEU A 104 0.62 3.70 -9.72
CA LEU A 104 1.43 3.09 -10.76
C LEU A 104 1.00 3.57 -12.16
N ARG A 105 -0.30 3.73 -12.39
CA ARG A 105 -0.82 4.25 -13.65
C ARG A 105 -0.42 5.71 -13.86
N ASP A 106 -0.57 6.55 -12.85
CA ASP A 106 -0.31 7.99 -12.95
C ASP A 106 1.19 8.30 -12.91
N ASN A 107 1.97 7.50 -12.21
CA ASN A 107 3.40 7.68 -12.05
C ASN A 107 4.21 7.15 -13.23
N ASN A 108 3.58 6.49 -14.17
CA ASN A 108 4.15 6.30 -15.50
C ASN A 108 4.20 7.63 -16.25
N SER A 109 4.13 8.65 -15.54
CA SER A 109 4.64 9.98 -15.62
C SER A 109 4.60 10.58 -16.99
N ILE A 110 4.25 11.60 -17.27
CA ILE A 110 4.05 12.26 -18.54
C ILE A 110 2.78 11.70 -19.15
N ARG A 111 1.76 12.49 -19.13
CA ARG A 111 0.54 12.23 -19.87
C ARG A 111 0.85 12.24 -21.36
N VAL A 112 1.42 11.13 -21.83
CA VAL A 112 1.69 10.92 -23.24
C VAL A 112 0.51 10.19 -23.84
N SER A 113 0.35 10.35 -25.14
CA SER A 113 -0.67 9.64 -25.89
C SER A 113 -0.50 8.12 -25.70
N ARG A 114 -1.60 7.38 -25.90
CA ARG A 114 -1.57 5.93 -25.74
C ARG A 114 -0.48 5.26 -26.58
N SER A 115 -0.27 5.75 -27.81
CA SER A 115 0.76 5.21 -28.70
C SER A 115 2.17 5.40 -28.15
N VAL A 116 2.47 6.59 -27.59
CA VAL A 116 3.78 6.84 -26.98
C VAL A 116 3.96 6.00 -25.75
N ARG A 117 2.91 5.80 -24.96
CA ARG A 117 2.96 4.94 -23.77
C ARG A 117 3.27 3.51 -24.16
N GLU A 118 2.68 2.99 -25.22
CA GLU A 118 2.97 1.64 -25.70
C GLU A 118 4.41 1.49 -26.15
N ILE A 119 4.95 2.48 -26.84
CA ILE A 119 6.36 2.49 -27.25
C ILE A 119 7.27 2.48 -26.01
N ALA A 120 6.96 3.29 -25.02
CA ALA A 120 7.74 3.33 -23.78
C ALA A 120 7.73 1.98 -23.06
N TYR A 121 6.58 1.32 -22.98
CA TYR A 121 6.48 -0.02 -22.37
C TYR A 121 7.30 -1.05 -23.12
N LYS A 122 7.29 -1.00 -24.44
CA LYS A 122 8.11 -1.91 -25.26
C LYS A 122 9.60 -1.68 -25.03
N ALA A 123 10.01 -0.42 -24.95
CA ALA A 123 11.40 -0.07 -24.68
C ALA A 123 11.84 -0.57 -23.31
N LEU A 124 11.00 -0.40 -22.28
CA LEU A 124 11.28 -0.90 -20.94
C LEU A 124 11.37 -2.42 -20.91
N ALA A 125 10.50 -3.11 -21.63
CA ALA A 125 10.53 -4.56 -21.72
C ALA A 125 11.83 -5.06 -22.36
N ILE A 126 12.33 -4.36 -23.38
CA ILE A 126 13.60 -4.68 -24.01
C ILE A 126 14.76 -4.44 -23.05
N GLN A 127 14.78 -3.32 -22.34
CA GLN A 127 15.80 -3.04 -21.33
C GLN A 127 15.83 -4.10 -20.24
N ASP A 128 14.68 -4.52 -19.75
CA ASP A 128 14.58 -5.56 -18.73
C ASP A 128 15.13 -6.88 -19.25
N ARG A 129 14.85 -7.20 -20.50
CA ARG A 129 15.35 -8.42 -21.13
C ARG A 129 16.88 -8.40 -21.21
N ILE A 130 17.45 -7.30 -21.67
CA ILE A 130 18.90 -7.12 -21.76
C ILE A 130 19.54 -7.21 -20.38
N ARG A 131 18.95 -6.56 -19.39
CA ARG A 131 19.46 -6.57 -18.03
C ARG A 131 19.45 -7.97 -17.43
N LYS A 132 18.41 -8.76 -17.69
CA LYS A 132 18.32 -10.14 -17.24
C LYS A 132 19.38 -11.03 -17.91
N GLU A 133 19.65 -10.79 -19.17
CA GLU A 133 20.69 -11.55 -19.90
C GLU A 133 22.09 -11.22 -19.38
N GLU A 134 22.35 -9.96 -19.05
CA GLU A 134 23.66 -9.53 -18.52
C GLU A 134 23.92 -10.03 -17.10
N ASN A 135 22.89 -10.24 -16.31
CA ASN A 135 23.01 -10.63 -14.91
C ASN A 135 22.96 -12.14 -14.68
N ARG A 136 23.11 -12.92 -15.71
CA ARG A 136 23.22 -14.39 -15.60
C ARG A 136 24.62 -14.86 -15.31
#